data_61406203fe6541dc748c61ecc65dcc39
#
_entry.id   61406203fe6541dc748c61ecc65dcc39
#
_cell.length_a   1.000
_cell.length_b   1.000
_cell.length_c   1.000
_cell.angle_alpha   90.00
_cell.angle_beta   90.00
_cell.angle_gamma   90.00
#
_symmetry.space_group_name_H-M   'P 1'
#
loop_
_entity.id
_entity.type
_entity.pdbx_description
1 polymer ?
#
loop_
_entity_poly.entity_id
_entity_poly.type
_entity_poly.pdbx_seq_one_letter_code
_entity_poly.pdbx_strand_id
1 'polypeptide(L)'
;MEKVALLIAPRIQDDFGYTPAGASLVKAAIVKAGHECKIFDFNAELEKNLVNNREQLVPIDNWFLNHNFYSEKTFSKIYQLANKWVDQVMQYNPTKAGISVFSYNSQRATLLLATLIKSRNPDIEIFMGGAGLNTDNNFGPFCMQQKIMDCWIRGEGELSVPAYLRGDMTHPGLNGIPPKQIDNIDNLEFPDYSDYELASYTNKKGLIALPITGSRG
;
A
#
# COMPACT_ATOMS: atom_id res chain seq x y z
N MET A 1 6.07 -5.86 -20.55
CA MET A 1 4.80 -5.91 -19.76
C MET A 1 5.18 -6.30 -18.36
N GLU A 2 4.86 -5.47 -17.38
CA GLU A 2 5.15 -5.74 -15.98
C GLU A 2 3.99 -6.47 -15.32
N LYS A 3 4.29 -7.22 -14.27
CA LYS A 3 3.32 -7.83 -13.37
C LYS A 3 3.46 -7.21 -11.99
N VAL A 4 2.49 -6.41 -11.58
CA VAL A 4 2.57 -5.54 -10.42
C VAL A 4 1.69 -6.07 -9.28
N ALA A 5 2.28 -6.25 -8.10
CA ALA A 5 1.54 -6.46 -6.86
C ALA A 5 1.41 -5.11 -6.14
N LEU A 6 0.18 -4.64 -5.93
CA LEU A 6 -0.08 -3.47 -5.07
C LEU A 6 -0.47 -3.94 -3.68
N LEU A 7 0.28 -3.53 -2.67
CA LEU A 7 0.06 -3.91 -1.28
C LEU A 7 -0.48 -2.73 -0.48
N ILE A 8 -1.55 -2.98 0.26
CA ILE A 8 -2.05 -2.05 1.27
C ILE A 8 -1.49 -2.52 2.61
N ALA A 9 -0.54 -1.75 3.13
CA ALA A 9 0.11 -2.08 4.39
C ALA A 9 -0.88 -1.93 5.55
N PRO A 10 -0.86 -2.85 6.52
CA PRO A 10 -1.71 -2.80 7.69
C PRO A 10 -1.56 -1.49 8.46
N ARG A 11 -2.70 -0.97 8.84
CA ARG A 11 -2.87 0.13 9.78
C ARG A 11 -4.11 -0.15 10.58
N ILE A 12 -4.09 0.12 11.86
CA ILE A 12 -5.30 -0.01 12.65
C ILE A 12 -6.00 1.34 12.67
N GLN A 13 -7.24 1.35 12.27
CA GLN A 13 -8.15 2.49 12.35
C GLN A 13 -9.51 2.02 12.83
N ASP A 14 -10.21 2.88 13.55
CA ASP A 14 -11.54 2.59 14.10
C ASP A 14 -12.65 2.49 13.04
N ASP A 15 -12.37 2.80 11.78
CA ASP A 15 -13.37 2.84 10.71
C ASP A 15 -12.85 2.17 9.42
N PHE A 16 -13.14 0.87 9.29
CA PHE A 16 -12.72 0.02 8.16
C PHE A 16 -13.75 -0.06 7.03
N GLY A 17 -14.83 0.70 7.12
CA GLY A 17 -15.98 0.57 6.22
C GLY A 17 -15.77 1.03 4.78
N TYR A 18 -14.54 1.37 4.36
CA TYR A 18 -14.29 1.89 3.01
C TYR A 18 -13.13 1.18 2.33
N THR A 19 -13.35 0.79 1.05
CA THR A 19 -12.29 0.28 0.19
C THR A 19 -11.27 1.36 -0.12
N PRO A 20 -9.96 1.04 -0.18
CA PRO A 20 -8.90 2.01 -0.47
C PRO A 20 -8.96 2.53 -1.91
N ALA A 21 -9.58 3.71 -2.12
CA ALA A 21 -9.74 4.30 -3.45
C ALA A 21 -8.39 4.60 -4.14
N GLY A 22 -7.38 5.08 -3.41
CA GLY A 22 -6.09 5.41 -4.00
C GLY A 22 -5.40 4.23 -4.67
N ALA A 23 -5.36 3.06 -4.02
CA ALA A 23 -4.79 1.86 -4.62
C ALA A 23 -5.62 1.38 -5.84
N SER A 24 -6.95 1.52 -5.77
CA SER A 24 -7.87 1.15 -6.86
C SER A 24 -7.69 2.03 -8.10
N LEU A 25 -7.46 3.33 -7.91
CA LEU A 25 -7.16 4.28 -9.00
C LEU A 25 -5.79 3.97 -9.63
N VAL A 26 -4.77 3.71 -8.81
CA VAL A 26 -3.44 3.34 -9.29
C VAL A 26 -3.50 2.01 -10.06
N LYS A 27 -4.25 1.02 -9.58
CA LYS A 27 -4.46 -0.24 -10.32
C LYS A 27 -5.07 0.02 -11.69
N ALA A 28 -6.15 0.81 -11.76
CA ALA A 28 -6.79 1.15 -13.03
C ALA A 28 -5.81 1.81 -14.02
N ALA A 29 -4.97 2.73 -13.55
CA ALA A 29 -3.95 3.38 -14.36
C ALA A 29 -2.85 2.41 -14.85
N ILE A 30 -2.43 1.46 -14.01
CA ILE A 30 -1.46 0.40 -14.37
C ILE A 30 -2.04 -0.50 -15.47
N VAL A 31 -3.28 -0.95 -15.30
CA VAL A 31 -3.96 -1.81 -16.29
C VAL A 31 -4.17 -1.08 -17.62
N LYS A 32 -4.60 0.20 -17.56
CA LYS A 32 -4.71 1.05 -18.78
C LYS A 32 -3.36 1.20 -19.51
N ALA A 33 -2.26 1.24 -18.77
CA ALA A 33 -0.92 1.31 -19.35
C ALA A 33 -0.42 -0.03 -19.95
N GLY A 34 -1.23 -1.10 -19.92
CA GLY A 34 -0.92 -2.40 -20.53
C GLY A 34 -0.12 -3.33 -19.63
N HIS A 35 -0.17 -3.17 -18.33
CA HIS A 35 0.48 -4.04 -17.35
C HIS A 35 -0.54 -4.88 -16.57
N GLU A 36 -0.11 -6.02 -16.02
CA GLU A 36 -0.93 -6.79 -15.08
C GLU A 36 -0.81 -6.17 -13.67
N CYS A 37 -1.93 -6.09 -12.94
CA CYS A 37 -1.93 -5.58 -11.58
C CYS A 37 -2.92 -6.33 -10.70
N LYS A 38 -2.49 -6.66 -9.48
CA LYS A 38 -3.33 -7.23 -8.42
C LYS A 38 -3.11 -6.50 -7.11
N ILE A 39 -4.21 -6.17 -6.41
CA ILE A 39 -4.18 -5.59 -5.07
C ILE A 39 -4.21 -6.70 -4.02
N PHE A 40 -3.36 -6.56 -2.99
CA PHE A 40 -3.34 -7.36 -1.77
C PHE A 40 -3.63 -6.43 -0.59
N ASP A 41 -4.84 -6.52 -0.03
CA ASP A 41 -5.22 -5.71 1.13
C ASP A 41 -4.93 -6.45 2.44
N PHE A 42 -3.72 -6.29 2.94
CA PHE A 42 -3.30 -6.88 4.20
C PHE A 42 -3.87 -6.15 5.41
N ASN A 43 -4.38 -4.94 5.22
CA ASN A 43 -5.11 -4.24 6.27
C ASN A 43 -6.45 -4.91 6.55
N ALA A 44 -7.23 -5.23 5.49
CA ALA A 44 -8.49 -5.96 5.63
C ALA A 44 -8.26 -7.39 6.14
N GLU A 45 -7.20 -8.07 5.71
CA GLU A 45 -6.87 -9.40 6.23
C GLU A 45 -6.50 -9.37 7.72
N LEU A 46 -5.74 -8.37 8.15
CA LEU A 46 -5.41 -8.19 9.56
C LEU A 46 -6.69 -8.01 10.38
N GLU A 47 -7.59 -7.15 9.94
CA GLU A 47 -8.85 -6.90 10.62
C GLU A 47 -9.69 -8.17 10.77
N LYS A 48 -9.89 -8.94 9.70
CA LYS A 48 -10.62 -10.22 9.77
C LYS A 48 -10.05 -11.17 10.81
N ASN A 49 -8.72 -11.22 10.92
CA ASN A 49 -8.05 -12.09 11.90
C ASN A 49 -8.20 -11.59 13.33
N LEU A 50 -8.47 -10.30 13.53
CA LEU A 50 -8.48 -9.65 14.84
C LEU A 50 -9.88 -9.41 15.40
N VAL A 51 -10.91 -9.27 14.55
CA VAL A 51 -12.29 -8.99 14.97
C VAL A 51 -12.81 -10.00 15.99
N ASN A 52 -12.36 -11.23 15.91
CA ASN A 52 -12.76 -12.31 16.84
C ASN A 52 -11.87 -12.41 18.10
N ASN A 53 -10.86 -11.55 18.27
CA ASN A 53 -9.90 -11.65 19.36
C ASN A 53 -9.37 -10.30 19.85
N ARG A 54 -10.27 -9.50 20.44
CA ARG A 54 -9.96 -8.13 20.93
C ARG A 54 -8.80 -8.08 21.94
N GLU A 55 -8.57 -9.11 22.73
CA GLU A 55 -7.43 -9.17 23.66
C GLU A 55 -6.08 -9.22 22.93
N GLN A 56 -6.05 -9.71 21.70
CA GLN A 56 -4.84 -9.72 20.88
C GLN A 56 -4.65 -8.41 20.09
N LEU A 57 -5.70 -7.60 19.96
CA LEU A 57 -5.67 -6.32 19.26
C LEU A 57 -4.75 -5.30 19.95
N VAL A 58 -4.91 -5.11 21.25
CA VAL A 58 -4.21 -4.05 21.98
C VAL A 58 -2.69 -4.10 21.82
N PRO A 59 -2.00 -5.25 21.95
CA PRO A 59 -0.56 -5.33 21.70
C PRO A 59 -0.18 -5.07 20.25
N ILE A 60 -1.02 -5.49 19.29
CA ILE A 60 -0.77 -5.29 17.85
C ILE A 60 -0.98 -3.83 17.49
N ASP A 61 -2.06 -3.19 18.00
CA ASP A 61 -2.28 -1.76 17.89
C ASP A 61 -1.09 -0.96 18.41
N ASN A 62 -0.64 -1.27 19.62
CA ASN A 62 0.53 -0.61 20.19
C ASN A 62 1.78 -0.77 19.33
N TRP A 63 1.96 -1.90 18.68
CA TRP A 63 3.09 -2.09 17.78
C TRP A 63 3.01 -1.20 16.55
N PHE A 64 1.83 -0.98 15.98
CA PHE A 64 1.66 -0.07 14.84
C PHE A 64 1.74 1.42 15.24
N LEU A 65 1.07 1.79 16.34
CA LEU A 65 0.91 3.18 16.76
C LEU A 65 2.11 3.75 17.51
N ASN A 66 2.81 2.92 18.28
CA ASN A 66 3.90 3.35 19.13
C ASN A 66 5.23 2.73 18.70
N HIS A 67 6.03 3.51 17.98
CA HIS A 67 7.33 3.06 17.47
C HIS A 67 8.32 2.67 18.58
N ASN A 68 8.12 3.12 19.79
CA ASN A 68 8.92 2.72 20.95
C ASN A 68 8.40 1.46 21.63
N PHE A 69 7.20 0.99 21.27
CA PHE A 69 6.68 -0.25 21.84
C PHE A 69 7.37 -1.45 21.20
N TYR A 70 7.95 -2.28 22.04
CA TYR A 70 8.53 -3.57 21.66
C TYR A 70 8.04 -4.67 22.59
N SER A 71 7.54 -5.73 22.00
CA SER A 71 7.22 -6.98 22.66
C SER A 71 7.57 -8.12 21.72
N GLU A 72 8.48 -8.97 22.11
CA GLU A 72 8.95 -10.11 21.31
C GLU A 72 7.78 -11.01 20.88
N LYS A 73 6.87 -11.30 21.81
CA LYS A 73 5.65 -12.08 21.53
C LYS A 73 4.77 -11.43 20.47
N THR A 74 4.58 -10.11 20.57
CA THR A 74 3.77 -9.34 19.60
C THR A 74 4.45 -9.30 18.25
N PHE A 75 5.75 -9.00 18.23
CA PHE A 75 6.54 -8.99 17.01
C PHE A 75 6.53 -10.35 16.30
N SER A 76 6.72 -11.45 17.05
CA SER A 76 6.69 -12.81 16.49
C SER A 76 5.35 -13.11 15.77
N LYS A 77 4.22 -12.70 16.34
CA LYS A 77 2.90 -12.85 15.70
C LYS A 77 2.77 -12.03 14.43
N ILE A 78 3.16 -10.75 14.47
CA ILE A 78 3.11 -9.87 13.31
C ILE A 78 4.04 -10.39 12.21
N TYR A 79 5.23 -10.85 12.58
CA TYR A 79 6.19 -11.43 11.66
C TYR A 79 5.66 -12.70 10.97
N GLN A 80 4.97 -13.57 11.69
CA GLN A 80 4.32 -14.76 11.12
C GLN A 80 3.21 -14.39 10.15
N LEU A 81 2.38 -13.39 10.47
CA LEU A 81 1.35 -12.88 9.56
C LEU A 81 1.98 -12.26 8.31
N ALA A 82 2.97 -11.40 8.48
CA ALA A 82 3.68 -10.77 7.37
C ALA A 82 4.33 -11.79 6.42
N ASN A 83 4.88 -12.88 6.96
CA ASN A 83 5.40 -13.96 6.12
C ASN A 83 4.31 -14.61 5.27
N LYS A 84 3.13 -14.90 5.85
CA LYS A 84 1.98 -15.45 5.09
C LYS A 84 1.53 -14.51 3.98
N TRP A 85 1.48 -13.19 4.25
CA TRP A 85 1.14 -12.19 3.26
C TRP A 85 2.18 -12.13 2.13
N VAL A 86 3.45 -12.15 2.47
CA VAL A 86 4.52 -12.17 1.47
C VAL A 86 4.50 -13.47 0.68
N ASP A 87 4.13 -14.63 1.28
CA ASP A 87 3.91 -15.88 0.52
C ASP A 87 2.85 -15.70 -0.59
N GLN A 88 1.75 -15.00 -0.31
CA GLN A 88 0.72 -14.71 -1.33
C GLN A 88 1.29 -13.84 -2.47
N VAL A 89 2.10 -12.84 -2.14
CA VAL A 89 2.77 -11.99 -3.13
C VAL A 89 3.73 -12.82 -3.98
N MET A 90 4.54 -13.68 -3.37
CA MET A 90 5.48 -14.55 -4.10
C MET A 90 4.76 -15.55 -5.02
N GLN A 91 3.62 -16.10 -4.58
CA GLN A 91 2.78 -16.97 -5.43
C GLN A 91 2.23 -16.23 -6.65
N TYR A 92 1.92 -14.94 -6.53
CA TYR A 92 1.53 -14.12 -7.67
C TYR A 92 2.70 -13.89 -8.64
N ASN A 93 3.94 -14.05 -8.19
CA ASN A 93 5.17 -13.89 -8.96
C ASN A 93 5.26 -12.53 -9.69
N PRO A 94 5.23 -11.41 -8.97
CA PRO A 94 5.31 -10.08 -9.56
C PRO A 94 6.74 -9.75 -9.99
N THR A 95 6.87 -8.86 -10.99
CA THR A 95 8.14 -8.22 -11.34
C THR A 95 8.38 -6.95 -10.49
N LYS A 96 7.29 -6.31 -10.06
CA LYS A 96 7.34 -5.10 -9.21
C LYS A 96 6.30 -5.18 -8.10
N ALA A 97 6.63 -4.61 -6.95
CA ALA A 97 5.72 -4.48 -5.81
C ALA A 97 5.54 -3.01 -5.45
N GLY A 98 4.30 -2.53 -5.46
CA GLY A 98 3.94 -1.20 -4.98
C GLY A 98 3.36 -1.29 -3.57
N ILE A 99 3.82 -0.46 -2.63
CA ILE A 99 3.28 -0.43 -1.28
C ILE A 99 2.61 0.92 -1.00
N SER A 100 1.32 0.87 -0.67
CA SER A 100 0.56 2.05 -0.25
C SER A 100 0.83 2.36 1.22
N VAL A 101 1.57 3.44 1.46
CA VAL A 101 1.86 3.96 2.80
C VAL A 101 0.86 5.07 3.12
N PHE A 102 -0.29 4.69 3.66
CA PHE A 102 -1.40 5.63 3.86
C PHE A 102 -1.11 6.67 4.95
N SER A 103 -0.49 6.27 6.05
CA SER A 103 -0.24 7.11 7.21
C SER A 103 1.07 6.72 7.92
N TYR A 104 1.47 7.54 8.89
CA TYR A 104 2.58 7.22 9.79
C TYR A 104 2.45 5.82 10.43
N ASN A 105 1.24 5.43 10.81
CA ASN A 105 0.97 4.14 11.46
C ASN A 105 1.22 2.92 10.57
N SER A 106 1.22 3.09 9.24
CA SER A 106 1.52 2.00 8.31
C SER A 106 3.01 1.84 7.99
N GLN A 107 3.87 2.76 8.43
CA GLN A 107 5.30 2.76 8.09
C GLN A 107 6.04 1.51 8.60
N ARG A 108 5.78 1.07 9.86
CA ARG A 108 6.43 -0.14 10.41
C ARG A 108 6.06 -1.40 9.65
N ALA A 109 4.77 -1.53 9.30
CA ALA A 109 4.30 -2.65 8.49
C ALA A 109 4.91 -2.61 7.08
N THR A 110 4.99 -1.43 6.49
CA THR A 110 5.63 -1.21 5.18
C THR A 110 7.08 -1.66 5.18
N LEU A 111 7.87 -1.26 6.18
CA LEU A 111 9.27 -1.69 6.31
C LEU A 111 9.39 -3.20 6.41
N LEU A 112 8.55 -3.83 7.23
CA LEU A 112 8.57 -5.28 7.42
C LEU A 112 8.23 -6.01 6.12
N LEU A 113 7.17 -5.61 5.42
CA LEU A 113 6.76 -6.20 4.15
C LEU A 113 7.83 -6.05 3.07
N ALA A 114 8.35 -4.84 2.89
CA ALA A 114 9.40 -4.56 1.90
C ALA A 114 10.69 -5.36 2.18
N THR A 115 11.12 -5.41 3.44
CA THR A 115 12.29 -6.19 3.85
C THR A 115 12.08 -7.68 3.57
N LEU A 116 10.91 -8.23 3.88
CA LEU A 116 10.60 -9.64 3.62
C LEU A 116 10.54 -9.95 2.12
N ILE A 117 9.95 -9.05 1.31
CA ILE A 117 9.92 -9.21 -0.16
C ILE A 117 11.36 -9.23 -0.70
N LYS A 118 12.19 -8.23 -0.36
CA LYS A 118 13.59 -8.15 -0.82
C LYS A 118 14.43 -9.33 -0.33
N SER A 119 14.18 -9.85 0.87
CA SER A 119 14.90 -11.02 1.38
C SER A 119 14.59 -12.33 0.63
N ARG A 120 13.37 -12.44 0.07
CA ARG A 120 12.96 -13.63 -0.70
C ARG A 120 13.29 -13.53 -2.17
N ASN A 121 13.14 -12.35 -2.75
CA ASN A 121 13.50 -12.08 -4.12
C ASN A 121 14.01 -10.63 -4.26
N PRO A 122 15.33 -10.42 -4.28
CA PRO A 122 15.92 -9.09 -4.39
C PRO A 122 15.67 -8.42 -5.75
N ASP A 123 15.32 -9.20 -6.78
CA ASP A 123 15.07 -8.67 -8.14
C ASP A 123 13.70 -8.01 -8.28
N ILE A 124 12.78 -8.22 -7.33
CA ILE A 124 11.52 -7.49 -7.31
C ILE A 124 11.79 -6.02 -6.97
N GLU A 125 11.55 -5.13 -7.92
CA GLU A 125 11.61 -3.70 -7.65
C GLU A 125 10.44 -3.25 -6.79
N ILE A 126 10.73 -2.47 -5.73
CA ILE A 126 9.71 -1.96 -4.81
C ILE A 126 9.55 -0.45 -5.02
N PHE A 127 8.33 -0.03 -5.32
CA PHE A 127 7.96 1.39 -5.25
C PHE A 127 6.97 1.63 -4.10
N MET A 128 7.05 2.81 -3.51
CA MET A 128 6.14 3.19 -2.41
C MET A 128 5.53 4.56 -2.71
N GLY A 129 4.26 4.70 -2.33
CA GLY A 129 3.50 5.93 -2.47
C GLY A 129 2.49 6.11 -1.35
N GLY A 130 1.84 7.27 -1.32
CA GLY A 130 0.81 7.61 -0.36
C GLY A 130 1.21 8.69 0.65
N ALA A 131 0.23 9.21 1.37
CA ALA A 131 0.39 10.36 2.27
C ALA A 131 1.40 10.11 3.40
N GLY A 132 1.52 8.86 3.86
CA GLY A 132 2.45 8.49 4.93
C GLY A 132 3.94 8.57 4.55
N LEU A 133 4.27 8.68 3.26
CA LEU A 133 5.64 8.96 2.81
C LEU A 133 6.00 10.43 2.83
N ASN A 134 5.02 11.32 2.81
CA ASN A 134 5.19 12.76 2.76
C ASN A 134 5.23 13.42 4.14
N THR A 135 5.35 12.62 5.20
CA THR A 135 5.48 13.11 6.57
C THR A 135 6.88 13.67 6.81
N ASP A 136 7.01 14.62 7.73
CA ASP A 136 8.26 15.33 8.06
C ASP A 136 9.36 14.42 8.65
N ASN A 137 9.10 13.13 8.83
CA ASN A 137 10.01 12.16 9.43
C ASN A 137 11.05 11.54 8.47
N ASN A 138 11.16 12.06 7.24
CA ASN A 138 12.12 11.58 6.23
C ASN A 138 12.00 10.07 5.88
N PHE A 139 10.84 9.46 6.04
CA PHE A 139 10.65 8.04 5.83
C PHE A 139 10.96 7.60 4.38
N GLY A 140 10.51 8.35 3.39
CA GLY A 140 10.81 8.08 1.97
C GLY A 140 12.30 8.10 1.66
N PRO A 141 13.03 9.19 1.97
CA PRO A 141 14.50 9.25 1.83
C PRO A 141 15.24 8.13 2.59
N PHE A 142 14.79 7.80 3.80
CA PHE A 142 15.34 6.69 4.57
C PHE A 142 15.21 5.35 3.83
N CYS A 143 14.02 5.01 3.33
CA CYS A 143 13.80 3.76 2.59
C CYS A 143 14.65 3.66 1.32
N MET A 144 14.84 4.77 0.59
CA MET A 144 15.72 4.85 -0.57
C MET A 144 17.18 4.61 -0.18
N GLN A 145 17.67 5.29 0.85
CA GLN A 145 19.04 5.14 1.34
C GLN A 145 19.35 3.71 1.80
N GLN A 146 18.40 3.07 2.47
CA GLN A 146 18.53 1.68 2.94
C GLN A 146 18.28 0.64 1.84
N LYS A 147 18.00 1.04 0.60
CA LYS A 147 17.68 0.16 -0.54
C LYS A 147 16.50 -0.79 -0.25
N ILE A 148 15.58 -0.35 0.59
CA ILE A 148 14.32 -1.04 0.88
C ILE A 148 13.28 -0.71 -0.19
N MET A 149 13.44 0.42 -0.86
CA MET A 149 12.59 0.93 -1.92
C MET A 149 13.48 1.36 -3.11
N ASP A 150 13.02 1.07 -4.31
CA ASP A 150 13.70 1.41 -5.56
C ASP A 150 13.14 2.70 -6.19
N CYS A 151 11.87 3.03 -5.90
CA CYS A 151 11.23 4.25 -6.39
C CYS A 151 10.26 4.85 -5.38
N TRP A 152 10.36 6.16 -5.18
CA TRP A 152 9.45 6.93 -4.33
C TRP A 152 8.43 7.69 -5.18
N ILE A 153 7.13 7.43 -4.95
CA ILE A 153 6.02 8.07 -5.64
C ILE A 153 5.42 9.16 -4.75
N ARG A 154 5.39 10.39 -5.24
CA ARG A 154 4.75 11.55 -4.58
C ARG A 154 3.59 12.07 -5.42
N GLY A 155 2.55 12.57 -4.74
CA GLY A 155 1.38 13.14 -5.40
C GLY A 155 0.53 12.07 -6.12
N GLU A 156 0.18 12.33 -7.36
CA GLU A 156 -0.78 11.55 -8.14
C GLU A 156 -0.16 10.28 -8.71
N GLY A 157 -0.39 9.15 -8.01
CA GLY A 157 0.12 7.84 -8.39
C GLY A 157 -0.39 7.36 -9.76
N GLU A 158 -1.57 7.80 -10.16
CA GLU A 158 -2.20 7.47 -11.44
C GLU A 158 -1.41 7.99 -12.65
N LEU A 159 -0.61 9.04 -12.48
CA LEU A 159 0.30 9.56 -13.49
C LEU A 159 1.72 9.00 -13.34
N SER A 160 2.22 9.01 -12.10
CA SER A 160 3.62 8.73 -11.81
C SER A 160 3.95 7.24 -11.88
N VAL A 161 3.03 6.34 -11.46
CA VAL A 161 3.29 4.89 -11.51
C VAL A 161 3.37 4.38 -12.95
N PRO A 162 2.44 4.70 -13.87
CA PRO A 162 2.63 4.31 -15.27
C PRO A 162 3.91 4.86 -15.92
N ALA A 163 4.35 6.07 -15.54
CA ALA A 163 5.60 6.64 -16.02
C ALA A 163 6.81 5.83 -15.52
N TYR A 164 6.84 5.50 -14.23
CA TYR A 164 7.85 4.63 -13.64
C TYR A 164 7.91 3.26 -14.33
N LEU A 165 6.76 2.64 -14.58
CA LEU A 165 6.69 1.33 -15.24
C LEU A 165 7.20 1.34 -16.70
N ARG A 166 7.16 2.51 -17.37
CA ARG A 166 7.79 2.72 -18.70
C ARG A 166 9.27 3.08 -18.63
N GLY A 167 9.84 3.22 -17.42
CA GLY A 167 11.24 3.61 -17.23
C GLY A 167 11.51 5.13 -17.30
N ASP A 168 10.47 5.97 -17.30
CA ASP A 168 10.62 7.44 -17.26
C ASP A 168 10.88 7.90 -15.82
N MET A 169 12.13 7.87 -15.41
CA MET A 169 12.56 8.29 -14.07
C MET A 169 12.62 9.81 -13.90
N THR A 170 12.35 10.59 -14.94
CA THR A 170 12.32 12.06 -14.91
C THR A 170 10.92 12.62 -14.69
N HIS A 171 9.91 11.77 -14.65
CA HIS A 171 8.52 12.17 -14.48
C HIS A 171 8.30 12.91 -13.15
N PRO A 172 7.50 14.01 -13.13
CA PRO A 172 7.07 14.69 -11.92
C PRO A 172 6.42 13.70 -10.92
N GLY A 173 6.79 13.82 -9.65
CA GLY A 173 6.31 12.93 -8.59
C GLY A 173 7.18 11.71 -8.34
N LEU A 174 8.26 11.47 -9.08
CA LEU A 174 9.22 10.39 -8.82
C LEU A 174 10.43 10.90 -8.03
N ASN A 175 10.88 10.11 -7.05
CA ASN A 175 12.15 10.27 -6.34
C ASN A 175 12.47 11.71 -5.85
N GLY A 176 11.45 12.40 -5.34
CA GLY A 176 11.60 13.76 -4.82
C GLY A 176 11.39 14.88 -5.86
N ILE A 177 11.22 14.57 -7.14
CA ILE A 177 10.79 15.56 -8.13
C ILE A 177 9.38 16.06 -7.74
N PRO A 178 9.13 17.39 -7.72
CA PRO A 178 7.84 17.92 -7.36
C PRO A 178 6.71 17.29 -8.18
N PRO A 179 5.61 16.87 -7.57
CA PRO A 179 4.51 16.24 -8.30
C PRO A 179 3.76 17.27 -9.14
N LYS A 180 3.21 16.81 -10.27
CA LYS A 180 2.23 17.56 -11.04
C LYS A 180 0.83 17.15 -10.58
N GLN A 181 -0.06 18.11 -10.41
CA GLN A 181 -1.48 17.84 -10.17
C GLN A 181 -2.17 17.38 -11.45
N ILE A 182 -3.25 16.63 -11.29
CA ILE A 182 -4.12 16.23 -12.40
C ILE A 182 -4.99 17.43 -12.75
N ASP A 183 -4.83 17.93 -13.96
CA ASP A 183 -5.57 19.12 -14.44
C ASP A 183 -7.06 18.81 -14.69
N ASN A 184 -7.37 17.59 -15.12
CA ASN A 184 -8.74 17.14 -15.35
C ASN A 184 -8.91 15.69 -14.92
N ILE A 185 -9.73 15.45 -13.90
CA ILE A 185 -10.02 14.11 -13.35
C ILE A 185 -10.83 13.24 -14.32
N ASP A 186 -11.55 13.82 -15.29
CA ASP A 186 -12.30 13.06 -16.30
C ASP A 186 -11.38 12.25 -17.24
N ASN A 187 -10.08 12.55 -17.25
CA ASN A 187 -9.08 11.78 -17.98
C ASN A 187 -8.59 10.54 -17.21
N LEU A 188 -8.98 10.38 -15.96
CA LEU A 188 -8.65 9.23 -15.15
C LEU A 188 -9.60 8.07 -15.42
N GLU A 189 -9.08 6.85 -15.22
CA GLU A 189 -9.94 5.68 -15.17
C GLU A 189 -10.74 5.65 -13.86
N PHE A 190 -11.91 4.99 -13.90
CA PHE A 190 -12.63 4.67 -12.69
C PHE A 190 -11.81 3.71 -11.81
N PRO A 191 -11.92 3.83 -10.46
CA PRO A 191 -11.21 2.93 -9.56
C PRO A 191 -11.57 1.47 -9.84
N ASP A 192 -10.57 0.60 -9.93
CA ASP A 192 -10.77 -0.84 -10.11
C ASP A 192 -10.81 -1.55 -8.74
N TYR A 193 -12.01 -1.94 -8.32
CA TYR A 193 -12.29 -2.63 -7.06
C TYR A 193 -12.36 -4.16 -7.18
N SER A 194 -12.00 -4.75 -8.33
CA SER A 194 -12.22 -6.17 -8.62
C SER A 194 -11.45 -7.15 -7.71
N ASP A 195 -10.37 -6.70 -7.06
CA ASP A 195 -9.57 -7.54 -6.17
C ASP A 195 -10.08 -7.56 -4.73
N TYR A 196 -11.06 -6.71 -4.39
CA TYR A 196 -11.56 -6.62 -3.01
C TYR A 196 -12.72 -7.58 -2.78
N GLU A 197 -12.67 -8.28 -1.64
CA GLU A 197 -13.84 -8.98 -1.12
C GLU A 197 -14.78 -7.96 -0.46
N LEU A 198 -15.66 -7.37 -1.27
CA LEU A 198 -16.49 -6.21 -0.87
C LEU A 198 -17.31 -6.46 0.39
N ALA A 199 -17.73 -7.68 0.65
CA ALA A 199 -18.46 -8.05 1.87
C ALA A 199 -17.66 -7.75 3.15
N SER A 200 -16.34 -7.66 3.07
CA SER A 200 -15.46 -7.33 4.19
C SER A 200 -15.40 -5.85 4.52
N TYR A 201 -15.93 -4.99 3.65
CA TYR A 201 -15.91 -3.52 3.81
C TYR A 201 -17.30 -2.97 4.16
N THR A 202 -18.03 -3.69 4.98
CA THR A 202 -19.33 -3.24 5.50
C THR A 202 -19.11 -2.23 6.62
N ASN A 203 -19.71 -1.06 6.49
CA ASN A 203 -19.72 -0.07 7.56
C ASN A 203 -20.61 -0.51 8.73
N LYS A 204 -20.61 0.25 9.84
CA LYS A 204 -21.44 -0.02 11.04
C LYS A 204 -22.95 -0.12 10.76
N LYS A 205 -23.42 0.32 9.58
CA LYS A 205 -24.81 0.23 9.12
C LYS A 205 -25.06 -0.96 8.19
N GLY A 206 -24.06 -1.81 7.96
CA GLY A 206 -24.17 -2.95 7.04
C GLY A 206 -24.12 -2.56 5.55
N LEU A 207 -23.71 -1.35 5.23
CA LEU A 207 -23.61 -0.85 3.85
C LEU A 207 -22.20 -0.98 3.32
N ILE A 208 -22.06 -1.37 2.06
CA ILE A 208 -20.82 -1.35 1.29
C ILE A 208 -20.76 -0.01 0.56
N ALA A 209 -19.69 0.75 0.74
CA ALA A 209 -19.46 1.99 0.03
C ALA A 209 -18.17 1.91 -0.80
N LEU A 210 -18.30 2.21 -2.10
CA LEU A 210 -17.17 2.32 -3.01
C LEU A 210 -16.88 3.82 -3.24
N PRO A 211 -15.75 4.34 -2.73
CA PRO A 211 -15.41 5.74 -2.90
C PRO A 211 -15.14 6.07 -4.37
N ILE A 212 -15.74 7.16 -4.85
CA ILE A 212 -15.45 7.75 -6.16
C ILE A 212 -15.00 9.20 -5.93
N THR A 213 -13.89 9.58 -6.54
CA THR A 213 -13.39 10.95 -6.45
C THR A 213 -14.09 11.81 -7.47
N GLY A 214 -14.91 12.77 -7.02
CA GLY A 214 -15.61 13.73 -7.87
C GLY A 214 -14.86 15.04 -8.09
N SER A 215 -13.83 15.33 -7.28
CA SER A 215 -12.95 16.50 -7.42
C SER A 215 -11.64 16.28 -6.67
N ARG A 216 -10.61 16.98 -7.09
CA ARG A 216 -9.33 17.10 -6.37
C ARG A 216 -8.94 18.57 -6.34
N GLY A 217 -8.66 19.10 -5.17
CA GLY A 217 -8.24 20.46 -4.95
C GLY A 217 -6.88 20.57 -4.30
#